data_d4095dff9925f43d02b832b4d1c64395
#
_entry.id   d4095dff9925f43d02b832b4d1c64395
#
_cell.length_a   1.000
_cell.length_b   1.000
_cell.length_c   1.000
_cell.angle_alpha   90.00
_cell.angle_beta   90.00
_cell.angle_gamma   90.00
#
_symmetry.space_group_name_H-M   'P 1'
#
loop_
_entity.id
_entity.type
_entity.pdbx_description
1 polymer ?
#
loop_
_entity_poly.entity_id
_entity_poly.type
_entity_poly.pdbx_seq_one_letter_code
_entity_poly.pdbx_strand_id
1 'polypeptide(L)'
;MAEAIKRAFVFPGQGSQIVGMARPLIESSIPEVAQAAKETFGQAKEILGRDILVLSTNGPAEELNQTINTQPAIYTTSIAAWRGLARLNINPFIVAGHSLGEISALVAAGSISFEDG
;
A
#
# COMPACT_ATOMS: atom_id res chain seq x y z
N MET A 1 18.32 27.11 11.16
CA MET A 1 17.42 26.01 11.45
C MET A 1 16.63 25.63 10.20
N ALA A 2 16.63 24.37 9.85
CA ALA A 2 15.88 23.94 8.67
C ALA A 2 14.38 23.95 8.94
N GLU A 3 13.61 24.43 7.99
CA GLU A 3 12.16 24.34 8.05
C GLU A 3 11.73 22.88 7.87
N ALA A 4 10.65 22.50 8.54
CA ALA A 4 10.07 21.19 8.35
C ALA A 4 9.50 21.07 6.93
N ILE A 5 9.86 19.98 6.23
CA ILE A 5 9.33 19.71 4.91
C ILE A 5 7.89 19.22 5.05
N LYS A 6 6.97 19.88 4.36
CA LYS A 6 5.56 19.47 4.29
C LYS A 6 5.37 18.59 3.07
N ARG A 7 4.91 17.36 3.29
CA ARG A 7 4.69 16.37 2.23
C ARG A 7 3.21 16.06 2.11
N ALA A 8 2.73 15.91 0.90
CA ALA A 8 1.42 15.35 0.62
C ALA A 8 1.59 13.92 0.14
N PHE A 9 0.85 12.99 0.75
CA PHE A 9 0.78 11.61 0.27
C PHE A 9 -0.55 11.44 -0.46
N VAL A 10 -0.45 10.97 -1.70
CA VAL A 10 -1.62 10.72 -2.55
C VAL A 10 -1.72 9.23 -2.84
N PHE A 11 -2.93 8.69 -2.74
CA PHE A 11 -3.19 7.27 -2.84
C PHE A 11 -4.05 6.97 -4.07
N PRO A 12 -3.59 6.05 -4.94
CA PRO A 12 -4.30 5.73 -6.18
C PRO A 12 -5.50 4.82 -5.95
N GLY A 13 -6.41 4.84 -6.90
CA GLY A 13 -7.55 3.94 -6.97
C GLY A 13 -7.46 2.94 -8.11
N GLN A 14 -8.57 2.24 -8.35
CA GLN A 14 -8.67 1.23 -9.39
C GLN A 14 -8.31 1.82 -10.76
N GLY A 15 -7.52 1.08 -11.53
CA GLY A 15 -6.97 1.51 -12.81
C GLY A 15 -5.46 1.76 -12.74
N SER A 16 -4.91 1.95 -11.55
CA SER A 16 -3.47 2.16 -11.35
C SER A 16 -2.68 0.87 -11.16
N GLN A 17 -3.34 -0.27 -11.02
CA GLN A 17 -2.68 -1.55 -10.79
C GLN A 17 -1.86 -1.98 -12.00
N ILE A 18 -0.70 -2.56 -11.71
CA ILE A 18 0.18 -3.14 -12.70
C ILE A 18 0.88 -4.34 -12.09
N VAL A 19 1.05 -5.41 -12.87
CA VAL A 19 1.81 -6.59 -12.42
C VAL A 19 3.24 -6.15 -12.08
N GLY A 20 3.70 -6.55 -10.91
CA GLY A 20 5.01 -6.14 -10.39
C GLY A 20 4.98 -4.91 -9.50
N MET A 21 3.82 -4.29 -9.28
CA MET A 21 3.73 -3.04 -8.51
C MET A 21 4.24 -3.17 -7.06
N ALA A 22 4.19 -4.36 -6.48
CA ALA A 22 4.70 -4.60 -5.12
C ALA A 22 6.19 -4.94 -5.09
N ARG A 23 6.82 -5.27 -6.21
CA ARG A 23 8.23 -5.69 -6.25
C ARG A 23 9.19 -4.66 -5.68
N PRO A 24 9.10 -3.36 -6.04
CA PRO A 24 10.02 -2.37 -5.49
C PRO A 24 10.00 -2.29 -3.97
N LEU A 25 8.86 -2.61 -3.35
CA LEU A 25 8.73 -2.61 -1.90
C LEU A 25 9.33 -3.87 -1.29
N ILE A 26 8.93 -5.04 -1.80
CA ILE A 26 9.37 -6.36 -1.29
C ILE A 26 10.88 -6.55 -1.50
N GLU A 27 11.41 -6.09 -2.63
CA GLU A 27 12.80 -6.23 -3.01
C GLU A 27 13.66 -5.03 -2.64
N SER A 28 13.12 -4.10 -1.84
CA SER A 28 13.84 -2.90 -1.44
C SER A 28 15.12 -3.23 -0.69
N SER A 29 16.19 -2.51 -1.00
CA SER A 29 17.45 -2.59 -0.26
C SER A 29 17.37 -1.92 1.12
N ILE A 30 16.30 -1.17 1.38
CA ILE A 30 16.04 -0.54 2.68
C ILE A 30 15.26 -1.55 3.54
N PRO A 31 15.88 -2.08 4.63
CA PRO A 31 15.25 -3.15 5.42
C PRO A 31 13.88 -2.79 5.98
N GLU A 32 13.70 -1.56 6.43
CA GLU A 32 12.43 -1.08 7.01
C GLU A 32 11.30 -1.15 5.96
N VAL A 33 11.59 -0.79 4.73
CA VAL A 33 10.62 -0.82 3.63
C VAL A 33 10.26 -2.25 3.27
N ALA A 34 11.25 -3.11 3.05
CA ALA A 34 11.03 -4.51 2.70
C ALA A 34 10.26 -5.25 3.79
N GLN A 35 10.62 -5.03 5.05
CA GLN A 35 9.97 -5.68 6.19
C GLN A 35 8.53 -5.21 6.36
N ALA A 36 8.28 -3.91 6.26
CA ALA A 36 6.92 -3.35 6.32
C ALA A 36 6.03 -3.95 5.23
N ALA A 37 6.56 -4.09 4.02
CA ALA A 37 5.82 -4.69 2.90
C ALA A 37 5.47 -6.15 3.17
N LYS A 38 6.43 -6.94 3.61
CA LYS A 38 6.21 -8.36 3.93
C LYS A 38 5.16 -8.53 5.02
N GLU A 39 5.23 -7.74 6.08
CA GLU A 39 4.26 -7.79 7.18
C GLU A 39 2.87 -7.38 6.71
N THR A 40 2.76 -6.33 5.91
CA THR A 40 1.48 -5.82 5.41
C THR A 40 0.79 -6.84 4.51
N PHE A 41 1.52 -7.42 3.56
CA PHE A 41 0.98 -8.47 2.70
C PHE A 41 0.67 -9.76 3.47
N GLY A 42 1.44 -10.06 4.51
CA GLY A 42 1.16 -11.18 5.41
C GLY A 42 -0.17 -10.99 6.16
N GLN A 43 -0.42 -9.80 6.67
CA GLN A 43 -1.70 -9.47 7.30
C GLN A 43 -2.86 -9.57 6.31
N ALA A 44 -2.68 -9.05 5.10
CA ALA A 44 -3.71 -9.14 4.07
C ALA A 44 -4.06 -10.58 3.74
N LYS A 45 -3.05 -11.46 3.63
CA LYS A 45 -3.26 -12.88 3.38
C LYS A 45 -4.09 -13.53 4.48
N GLU A 46 -3.80 -13.24 5.74
CA GLU A 46 -4.58 -13.76 6.87
C GLU A 46 -6.03 -13.28 6.84
N ILE A 47 -6.24 -11.99 6.59
CA ILE A 47 -7.57 -11.39 6.57
C ILE A 47 -8.41 -11.91 5.40
N LEU A 48 -7.82 -11.96 4.21
CA LEU A 48 -8.52 -12.30 2.98
C LEU A 48 -8.60 -13.80 2.71
N GLY A 49 -7.71 -14.58 3.31
CA GLY A 49 -7.60 -16.02 3.04
C GLY A 49 -7.00 -16.34 1.68
N ARG A 50 -6.33 -15.37 1.03
CA ARG A 50 -5.69 -15.56 -0.28
C ARG A 50 -4.47 -14.66 -0.39
N ASP A 51 -3.53 -15.04 -1.28
CA ASP A 51 -2.24 -14.39 -1.41
C ASP A 51 -2.28 -13.26 -2.44
N ILE A 52 -2.54 -12.05 -1.97
CA ILE A 52 -2.55 -10.84 -2.80
C ILE A 52 -1.12 -10.46 -3.23
N LEU A 53 -0.10 -10.86 -2.48
CA LEU A 53 1.29 -10.55 -2.84
C LEU A 53 1.68 -11.18 -4.18
N VAL A 54 1.33 -12.45 -4.40
CA VAL A 54 1.63 -13.14 -5.65
C VAL A 54 1.00 -12.40 -6.84
N LEU A 55 -0.25 -11.99 -6.72
CA LEU A 55 -0.93 -11.20 -7.77
C LEU A 55 -0.23 -9.86 -8.01
N SER A 56 0.20 -9.20 -6.95
CA SER A 56 0.83 -7.87 -7.02
C SER A 56 2.28 -7.92 -7.52
N THR A 57 2.93 -9.08 -7.48
CA THR A 57 4.31 -9.25 -7.96
C THR A 57 4.40 -9.99 -9.29
N ASN A 58 3.64 -11.06 -9.47
CA ASN A 58 3.76 -11.96 -10.61
C ASN A 58 2.51 -12.03 -11.48
N GLY A 59 1.37 -11.51 -11.03
CA GLY A 59 0.13 -11.59 -11.78
C GLY A 59 -0.53 -12.97 -11.70
N PRO A 60 -1.24 -13.44 -12.72
CA PRO A 60 -1.35 -12.81 -14.05
C PRO A 60 -2.20 -11.53 -14.05
N ALA A 61 -1.99 -10.71 -15.08
CA ALA A 61 -2.71 -9.44 -15.22
C ALA A 61 -4.23 -9.62 -15.27
N GLU A 62 -4.69 -10.68 -15.91
CA GLU A 62 -6.12 -10.99 -16.02
C GLU A 62 -6.77 -11.17 -14.64
N GLU A 63 -6.08 -11.85 -13.72
CA GLU A 63 -6.57 -12.03 -12.35
C GLU A 63 -6.44 -10.74 -11.54
N LEU A 64 -5.32 -10.03 -11.68
CA LEU A 64 -5.10 -8.77 -10.98
C LEU A 64 -6.15 -7.73 -11.37
N ASN A 65 -6.59 -7.73 -12.62
CA ASN A 65 -7.56 -6.76 -13.13
C ASN A 65 -9.02 -7.09 -12.79
N GLN A 66 -9.29 -8.22 -12.15
CA GLN A 66 -10.61 -8.47 -11.59
C GLN A 66 -10.81 -7.60 -10.34
N THR A 67 -11.92 -6.88 -10.28
CA THR A 67 -12.19 -5.91 -9.20
C THR A 67 -12.00 -6.49 -7.81
N ILE A 68 -12.43 -7.73 -7.59
CA ILE A 68 -12.30 -8.41 -6.30
C ILE A 68 -10.83 -8.58 -5.87
N ASN A 69 -9.90 -8.59 -6.82
CA ASN A 69 -8.47 -8.69 -6.57
C ASN A 69 -7.78 -7.33 -6.67
N THR A 70 -8.20 -6.49 -7.61
CA THR A 70 -7.59 -5.19 -7.88
C THR A 70 -7.64 -4.28 -6.66
N GLN A 71 -8.79 -4.15 -6.04
CA GLN A 71 -8.97 -3.25 -4.91
C GLN A 71 -8.11 -3.65 -3.70
N PRO A 72 -8.15 -4.91 -3.23
CA PRO A 72 -7.26 -5.31 -2.14
C PRO A 72 -5.77 -5.19 -2.50
N ALA A 73 -5.41 -5.47 -3.76
CA ALA A 73 -4.02 -5.39 -4.19
C ALA A 73 -3.48 -3.94 -4.17
N ILE A 74 -4.23 -2.99 -4.70
CA ILE A 74 -3.85 -1.57 -4.67
C ILE A 74 -3.81 -1.06 -3.22
N TYR A 75 -4.84 -1.35 -2.46
CA TYR A 75 -4.94 -0.94 -1.06
C TYR A 75 -3.75 -1.46 -0.25
N THR A 76 -3.48 -2.75 -0.31
CA THR A 76 -2.38 -3.37 0.44
C THR A 76 -1.02 -2.81 0.01
N THR A 77 -0.80 -2.65 -1.29
CA THR A 77 0.45 -2.07 -1.82
C THR A 77 0.64 -0.63 -1.32
N SER A 78 -0.41 0.17 -1.36
CA SER A 78 -0.36 1.56 -0.87
C SER A 78 -0.04 1.63 0.63
N ILE A 79 -0.69 0.80 1.44
CA ILE A 79 -0.44 0.79 2.88
C ILE A 79 0.95 0.26 3.19
N ALA A 80 1.43 -0.75 2.45
CA ALA A 80 2.79 -1.25 2.59
C ALA A 80 3.82 -0.14 2.35
N ALA A 81 3.64 0.65 1.30
CA ALA A 81 4.51 1.77 0.99
C ALA A 81 4.47 2.83 2.10
N TRP A 82 3.27 3.22 2.54
CA TRP A 82 3.12 4.18 3.62
C TRP A 82 3.79 3.71 4.92
N ARG A 83 3.58 2.45 5.31
CA ARG A 83 4.20 1.89 6.52
C ARG A 83 5.72 1.88 6.44
N GLY A 84 6.28 1.58 5.26
CA GLY A 84 7.71 1.65 5.03
C GLY A 84 8.27 3.06 5.26
N LEU A 85 7.61 4.06 4.72
CA LEU A 85 7.97 5.46 4.92
C LEU A 85 7.85 5.88 6.38
N ALA A 86 6.78 5.44 7.06
CA ALA A 86 6.56 5.76 8.48
C ALA A 86 7.69 5.22 9.36
N ARG A 87 8.20 4.03 9.05
CA ARG A 87 9.34 3.44 9.78
C ARG A 87 10.64 4.22 9.58
N LEU A 88 10.72 5.00 8.51
CA LEU A 88 11.84 5.90 8.24
C LEU A 88 11.57 7.32 8.76
N ASN A 89 10.52 7.51 9.55
CA ASN A 89 10.06 8.82 10.05
C ASN A 89 9.71 9.80 8.92
N ILE A 90 9.29 9.29 7.77
CA ILE A 90 8.79 10.09 6.67
C ILE A 90 7.27 10.07 6.75
N ASN A 91 6.71 11.17 7.25
CA ASN A 91 5.28 11.29 7.53
C ASN A 91 4.63 12.35 6.65
N PRO A 92 3.34 12.18 6.30
CA PRO A 92 2.65 13.20 5.53
C PRO A 92 2.19 14.37 6.40
N PHE A 93 2.18 15.56 5.82
CA PHE A 93 1.49 16.73 6.37
C PHE A 93 0.00 16.66 6.03
N ILE A 94 -0.33 16.16 4.84
CA ILE A 94 -1.69 15.97 4.36
C ILE A 94 -1.76 14.70 3.52
N VAL A 95 -2.91 14.04 3.54
CA VAL A 95 -3.20 12.86 2.72
C VAL A 95 -4.42 13.11 1.85
N ALA A 96 -4.41 12.51 0.66
CA ALA A 96 -5.52 12.55 -0.26
C ALA A 96 -5.58 11.24 -1.02
N GLY A 97 -6.75 10.89 -1.53
CA GLY A 97 -6.92 9.66 -2.28
C GLY A 97 -8.01 9.81 -3.33
N HIS A 98 -7.92 9.01 -4.40
CA HIS A 98 -8.91 8.94 -5.47
C HIS A 98 -9.69 7.63 -5.34
N SER A 99 -11.02 7.72 -5.12
CA SER A 99 -11.91 6.57 -4.99
C SER A 99 -11.41 5.59 -3.90
N LEU A 100 -10.97 4.38 -4.22
CA LEU A 100 -10.36 3.44 -3.28
C LEU A 100 -9.23 4.08 -2.49
N GLY A 101 -8.46 4.97 -3.10
CA GLY A 101 -7.37 5.68 -2.45
C GLY A 101 -7.83 6.54 -1.28
N GLU A 102 -9.10 6.96 -1.23
CA GLU A 102 -9.65 7.66 -0.08
C GLU A 102 -9.61 6.79 1.18
N ILE A 103 -9.88 5.49 1.05
CA ILE A 103 -9.79 4.53 2.15
C ILE A 103 -8.34 4.40 2.61
N SER A 104 -7.40 4.25 1.67
CA SER A 104 -5.97 4.21 1.99
C SER A 104 -5.53 5.47 2.74
N ALA A 105 -5.98 6.64 2.30
CA ALA A 105 -5.68 7.91 2.94
C ALA A 105 -6.22 7.96 4.37
N LEU A 106 -7.42 7.44 4.62
CA LEU A 106 -8.01 7.38 5.96
C LEU A 106 -7.20 6.48 6.90
N VAL A 107 -6.67 5.38 6.41
CA VAL A 107 -5.78 4.51 7.18
C VAL A 107 -4.49 5.25 7.52
N ALA A 108 -3.87 5.90 6.55
CA ALA A 108 -2.64 6.66 6.75
C ALA A 108 -2.83 7.84 7.71
N ALA A 109 -4.03 8.43 7.72
CA ALA A 109 -4.38 9.51 8.65
C ALA A 109 -4.73 9.01 10.06
N GLY A 110 -4.80 7.69 10.27
CA GLY A 110 -5.14 7.10 11.55
C GLY A 110 -6.62 7.06 11.87
N SER A 111 -7.49 7.34 10.88
CA SER A 111 -8.95 7.41 11.08
C SER A 111 -9.60 6.03 11.12
N ILE A 112 -9.05 5.06 10.39
CA ILE A 112 -9.52 3.67 10.40
C ILE A 112 -8.32 2.73 10.45
N SER A 113 -8.54 1.50 10.92
CA SER A 113 -7.50 0.48 10.95
C SER A 113 -7.28 -0.12 9.56
N PHE A 114 -6.13 -0.78 9.36
CA PHE A 114 -5.86 -1.51 8.13
C PHE A 114 -6.92 -2.61 7.88
N GLU A 115 -7.32 -3.33 8.92
CA GLU A 115 -8.30 -4.41 8.82
C GLU A 115 -9.66 -3.89 8.35
N ASP A 116 -10.07 -2.72 8.81
CA ASP A 116 -11.36 -2.13 8.46
C ASP A 116 -11.37 -1.48 7.07
N GLY A 117 -10.19 -1.11 6.59
CA GLY A 117 -10.05 -0.59 5.24
C GLY A 117 -10.18 -1.67 4.19
#